data_4c36a1cea2dc33f2fb9f4d97a3c2f57e
#
_entry.id   4c36a1cea2dc33f2fb9f4d97a3c2f57e
#
_cell.length_a   1.000
_cell.length_b   1.000
_cell.length_c   1.000
_cell.angle_alpha   90.00
_cell.angle_beta   90.00
_cell.angle_gamma   90.00
#
_symmetry.space_group_name_H-M   'P 1'
#
loop_
_entity.id
_entity.type
_entity.pdbx_description
1 polymer ?
#
loop_
_entity_poly.entity_id
_entity_poly.type
_entity_poly.pdbx_seq_one_letter_code
_entity_poly.pdbx_strand_id
1 'polypeptide(L)'
;MEGFQKKRAQIVPLAYGRVLEIGIGSGLNFDFYNFDIVDEVVGVDPAVSSVAIAESRSSKYDSKISFIEETAESIALDSETFDCVVIGYTLCTIPEPLLALAEVNRLLKPHGSLFFMEHGLAPEESVQKWQHRLAPGWKKIAGGCNLNRNIEELILTGGFEFKDLKKKYIKGPKILSFQYYGEAVKAPQH
;
A
#
# COMPACT_ATOMS: atom_id res chain seq x y z
N MET A 1 -3.33 13.13 11.22
CA MET A 1 -1.95 12.78 10.81
C MET A 1 -1.27 11.78 11.76
N GLU A 2 -1.33 11.94 13.07
CA GLU A 2 -0.68 11.04 14.05
C GLU A 2 -1.04 9.55 13.91
N GLY A 3 -2.30 9.23 13.62
CA GLY A 3 -2.75 7.84 13.43
C GLY A 3 -2.11 7.13 12.24
N PHE A 4 -1.93 7.82 11.12
CA PHE A 4 -1.29 7.29 9.91
C PHE A 4 0.21 7.05 10.12
N GLN A 5 0.90 7.98 10.78
CA GLN A 5 2.33 7.83 11.11
C GLN A 5 2.57 6.64 12.06
N LYS A 6 1.68 6.46 13.06
CA LYS A 6 1.74 5.28 13.94
C LYS A 6 1.59 3.96 13.18
N LYS A 7 0.81 3.93 12.07
CA LYS A 7 0.69 2.72 11.25
C LYS A 7 1.93 2.48 10.40
N ARG A 8 2.49 3.53 9.80
CA ARG A 8 3.79 3.43 9.11
C ARG A 8 4.86 2.87 10.03
N ALA A 9 4.99 3.42 11.24
CA ALA A 9 5.94 2.93 12.24
C ALA A 9 5.72 1.47 12.72
N GLN A 10 4.55 0.89 12.48
CA GLN A 10 4.24 -0.50 12.83
C GLN A 10 4.48 -1.47 11.67
N ILE A 11 4.27 -1.03 10.43
CA ILE A 11 4.25 -1.91 9.25
C ILE A 11 5.54 -1.79 8.44
N VAL A 12 5.97 -0.56 8.10
CA VAL A 12 7.13 -0.36 7.23
C VAL A 12 8.43 -0.97 7.76
N PRO A 13 8.72 -0.95 9.08
CA PRO A 13 9.94 -1.58 9.62
C PRO A 13 9.98 -3.11 9.50
N LEU A 14 8.86 -3.76 9.12
CA LEU A 14 8.81 -5.21 8.89
C LEU A 14 9.35 -5.59 7.49
N ALA A 15 9.50 -4.62 6.59
CA ALA A 15 10.04 -4.84 5.25
C ALA A 15 11.52 -5.25 5.31
N TYR A 16 11.95 -6.11 4.38
CA TYR A 16 13.30 -6.68 4.32
C TYR A 16 13.73 -6.98 2.88
N GLY A 17 15.03 -7.12 2.68
CA GLY A 17 15.63 -7.47 1.39
C GLY A 17 15.34 -6.42 0.32
N ARG A 18 15.03 -6.85 -0.89
CA ARG A 18 14.61 -6.00 -2.00
C ARG A 18 13.12 -5.69 -1.90
N VAL A 19 12.79 -4.42 -1.71
CA VAL A 19 11.43 -3.94 -1.43
C VAL A 19 10.86 -3.23 -2.66
N LEU A 20 9.60 -3.55 -3.02
CA LEU A 20 8.79 -2.75 -3.93
C LEU A 20 7.77 -1.94 -3.10
N GLU A 21 7.75 -0.63 -3.26
CA GLU A 21 6.72 0.23 -2.67
C GLU A 21 5.74 0.70 -3.73
N ILE A 22 4.49 0.27 -3.65
CA ILE A 22 3.41 0.69 -4.56
C ILE A 22 2.76 1.96 -4.04
N GLY A 23 2.74 3.00 -4.89
CA GLY A 23 2.25 4.33 -4.54
C GLY A 23 3.17 5.04 -3.57
N ILE A 24 4.46 5.14 -3.95
CA ILE A 24 5.49 5.76 -3.09
C ILE A 24 5.18 7.22 -2.76
N GLY A 25 4.41 7.89 -3.63
CA GLY A 25 4.01 9.27 -3.46
C GLY A 25 5.20 10.19 -3.18
N SER A 26 5.12 10.96 -2.11
CA SER A 26 6.18 11.87 -1.69
C SER A 26 7.21 11.25 -0.72
N GLY A 27 7.30 9.93 -0.63
CA GLY A 27 8.30 9.24 0.19
C GLY A 27 8.05 9.29 1.70
N LEU A 28 6.77 9.23 2.14
CA LEU A 28 6.42 9.32 3.56
C LEU A 28 6.80 8.08 4.37
N ASN A 29 7.18 6.98 3.72
CA ASN A 29 7.59 5.75 4.36
C ASN A 29 9.11 5.66 4.62
N PHE A 30 9.93 6.49 3.97
CA PHE A 30 11.39 6.36 4.00
C PHE A 30 11.99 6.37 5.41
N ASP A 31 11.51 7.24 6.28
CA ASP A 31 12.00 7.35 7.67
C ASP A 31 11.66 6.12 8.54
N PHE A 32 10.85 5.18 8.03
CA PHE A 32 10.42 3.99 8.76
C PHE A 32 11.08 2.70 8.28
N TYR A 33 11.73 2.70 7.11
CA TYR A 33 12.51 1.54 6.65
C TYR A 33 13.72 1.31 7.55
N ASN A 34 13.94 0.05 7.88
CA ASN A 34 15.17 -0.38 8.56
C ASN A 34 16.21 -0.80 7.51
N PHE A 35 17.07 0.11 7.12
CA PHE A 35 18.11 -0.13 6.12
C PHE A 35 19.27 -1.04 6.58
N ASP A 36 19.20 -1.60 7.79
CA ASP A 36 20.09 -2.70 8.19
C ASP A 36 19.64 -4.04 7.62
N ILE A 37 18.33 -4.18 7.28
CA ILE A 37 17.71 -5.39 6.72
C ILE A 37 17.05 -5.17 5.36
N VAL A 38 16.88 -3.92 4.93
CA VAL A 38 16.41 -3.52 3.60
C VAL A 38 17.63 -3.21 2.74
N ASP A 39 17.78 -3.94 1.65
CA ASP A 39 18.89 -3.77 0.69
C ASP A 39 18.63 -2.56 -0.21
N GLU A 40 17.43 -2.51 -0.82
CA GLU A 40 16.96 -1.42 -1.67
C GLU A 40 15.43 -1.28 -1.61
N VAL A 41 14.94 -0.10 -1.95
CA VAL A 41 13.52 0.19 -2.16
C VAL A 41 13.33 0.70 -3.58
N VAL A 42 12.48 0.02 -4.35
CA VAL A 42 12.01 0.47 -5.66
C VAL A 42 10.61 1.03 -5.49
N GLY A 43 10.44 2.33 -5.65
CA GLY A 43 9.15 3.00 -5.51
C GLY A 43 8.46 3.18 -6.85
N VAL A 44 7.18 2.81 -6.93
CA VAL A 44 6.35 2.98 -8.13
C VAL A 44 5.23 3.98 -7.86
N ASP A 45 5.13 5.00 -8.69
CA ASP A 45 4.04 5.99 -8.65
C ASP A 45 3.91 6.68 -10.01
N PRO A 46 2.71 6.79 -10.59
CA PRO A 46 2.51 7.48 -11.88
C PRO A 46 2.56 9.01 -11.76
N ALA A 47 2.56 9.57 -10.56
CA ALA A 47 2.51 11.00 -10.32
C ALA A 47 3.92 11.61 -10.27
N VAL A 48 4.46 12.03 -11.44
CA VAL A 48 5.78 12.65 -11.60
C VAL A 48 6.09 13.70 -10.52
N SER A 49 5.13 14.58 -10.20
CA SER A 49 5.31 15.62 -9.19
C SER A 49 5.50 15.06 -7.77
N SER A 50 4.88 13.93 -7.45
CA SER A 50 5.06 13.24 -6.17
C SER A 50 6.42 12.56 -6.11
N VAL A 51 6.82 11.90 -7.20
CA VAL A 51 8.13 11.24 -7.34
C VAL A 51 9.26 12.25 -7.19
N ALA A 52 9.18 13.44 -7.81
CA ALA A 52 10.19 14.49 -7.65
C ALA A 52 10.39 14.93 -6.18
N ILE A 53 9.32 14.95 -5.38
CA ILE A 53 9.43 15.21 -3.93
C ILE A 53 10.10 14.04 -3.22
N ALA A 54 9.75 12.81 -3.59
CA ALA A 54 10.34 11.60 -3.03
C ALA A 54 11.84 11.53 -3.35
N GLU A 55 12.27 11.82 -4.59
CA GLU A 55 13.67 11.90 -4.99
C GLU A 55 14.46 12.87 -4.12
N SER A 56 13.94 14.09 -3.92
CA SER A 56 14.57 15.06 -3.04
C SER A 56 14.73 14.54 -1.61
N ARG A 57 13.76 13.77 -1.09
CA ARG A 57 13.83 13.18 0.24
C ARG A 57 14.74 11.96 0.33
N SER A 58 14.91 11.23 -0.77
CA SER A 58 15.70 9.99 -0.80
C SER A 58 17.20 10.24 -0.71
N SER A 59 17.67 11.45 -1.00
CA SER A 59 19.10 11.82 -1.06
C SER A 59 19.92 11.46 0.19
N LYS A 60 19.28 11.34 1.35
CA LYS A 60 19.93 10.95 2.62
C LYS A 60 20.08 9.44 2.85
N TYR A 61 19.62 8.59 1.91
CA TYR A 61 19.59 7.12 2.06
C TYR A 61 20.58 6.39 1.15
N ASP A 62 21.73 7.02 0.82
CA ASP A 62 22.88 6.43 0.13
C ASP A 62 22.51 5.62 -1.14
N SER A 63 21.63 6.18 -1.98
CA SER A 63 21.15 5.57 -3.25
C SER A 63 20.42 4.21 -3.07
N LYS A 64 19.96 3.89 -1.87
CA LYS A 64 19.18 2.69 -1.61
C LYS A 64 17.72 2.78 -2.10
N ILE A 65 17.29 3.92 -2.65
CA ILE A 65 15.93 4.17 -3.11
C ILE A 65 15.97 4.59 -4.57
N SER A 66 15.21 3.88 -5.40
CA SER A 66 15.02 4.20 -6.82
C SER A 66 13.54 4.35 -7.15
N PHE A 67 13.22 4.93 -8.31
CA PHE A 67 11.84 5.29 -8.67
C PHE A 67 11.51 4.84 -10.08
N ILE A 68 10.25 4.43 -10.27
CA ILE A 68 9.65 4.07 -11.56
C ILE A 68 8.34 4.83 -11.70
N GLU A 69 8.24 5.64 -12.77
CA GLU A 69 7.05 6.41 -13.08
C GLU A 69 6.06 5.57 -13.91
N GLU A 70 5.48 4.55 -13.28
CA GLU A 70 4.51 3.63 -13.90
C GLU A 70 3.29 3.45 -13.02
N THR A 71 2.21 2.90 -13.59
CA THR A 71 1.03 2.52 -12.81
C THR A 71 1.23 1.16 -12.15
N ALA A 72 0.57 0.96 -11.03
CA ALA A 72 0.66 -0.30 -10.27
C ALA A 72 0.07 -1.51 -11.02
N GLU A 73 -0.76 -1.24 -12.02
CA GLU A 73 -1.43 -2.26 -12.85
C GLU A 73 -0.52 -2.89 -13.91
N SER A 74 0.62 -2.26 -14.23
CA SER A 74 1.61 -2.76 -15.20
C SER A 74 2.96 -2.16 -14.91
N ILE A 75 3.91 -2.97 -14.47
CA ILE A 75 5.26 -2.56 -14.06
C ILE A 75 6.28 -3.35 -14.88
N ALA A 76 7.15 -2.65 -15.62
CA ALA A 76 8.13 -3.24 -16.53
C ALA A 76 9.34 -3.83 -15.79
N LEU A 77 9.09 -4.75 -14.86
CA LEU A 77 10.10 -5.48 -14.10
C LEU A 77 9.90 -6.99 -14.21
N ASP A 78 10.98 -7.75 -14.02
CA ASP A 78 10.94 -9.22 -14.04
C ASP A 78 10.15 -9.79 -12.87
N SER A 79 9.48 -10.93 -13.10
CA SER A 79 8.73 -11.65 -12.08
C SER A 79 9.64 -12.14 -10.96
N GLU A 80 9.08 -12.29 -9.75
CA GLU A 80 9.75 -12.90 -8.59
C GLU A 80 11.07 -12.22 -8.18
N THR A 81 11.14 -10.89 -8.31
CA THR A 81 12.35 -10.12 -8.00
C THR A 81 12.36 -9.49 -6.62
N PHE A 82 11.20 -9.34 -5.97
CA PHE A 82 11.10 -8.66 -4.67
C PHE A 82 10.88 -9.63 -3.50
N ASP A 83 11.59 -9.38 -2.41
CA ASP A 83 11.44 -10.12 -1.16
C ASP A 83 10.18 -9.70 -0.41
N CYS A 84 9.82 -8.42 -0.51
CA CYS A 84 8.54 -7.94 -0.02
C CYS A 84 8.01 -6.75 -0.84
N VAL A 85 6.70 -6.54 -0.71
CA VAL A 85 5.99 -5.38 -1.26
C VAL A 85 5.36 -4.61 -0.12
N VAL A 86 5.44 -3.27 -0.16
CA VAL A 86 4.76 -2.38 0.77
C VAL A 86 3.70 -1.59 0.02
N ILE A 87 2.45 -1.59 0.53
CA ILE A 87 1.36 -0.77 0.01
C ILE A 87 0.77 0.05 1.16
N GLY A 88 0.84 1.36 1.04
CA GLY A 88 0.37 2.25 2.10
C GLY A 88 -0.54 3.37 1.62
N TYR A 89 -1.85 3.25 1.90
CA TYR A 89 -2.88 4.24 1.53
C TYR A 89 -2.97 4.49 0.02
N THR A 90 -2.79 3.43 -0.77
CA THR A 90 -2.73 3.47 -2.23
C THR A 90 -3.81 2.61 -2.88
N LEU A 91 -4.08 1.39 -2.35
CA LEU A 91 -5.14 0.52 -2.89
C LEU A 91 -6.51 1.19 -2.97
N CYS A 92 -6.80 2.11 -2.06
CA CYS A 92 -8.04 2.88 -2.10
C CYS A 92 -8.15 3.80 -3.32
N THR A 93 -7.02 4.17 -3.96
CA THR A 93 -6.93 5.15 -5.05
C THR A 93 -6.75 4.50 -6.42
N ILE A 94 -6.02 3.38 -6.50
CA ILE A 94 -5.73 2.66 -7.76
C ILE A 94 -7.03 2.39 -8.51
N PRO A 95 -7.13 2.71 -9.82
CA PRO A 95 -8.33 2.47 -10.62
C PRO A 95 -8.73 0.99 -10.66
N GLU A 96 -7.79 0.11 -11.03
CA GLU A 96 -7.99 -1.34 -11.20
C GLU A 96 -7.18 -2.13 -10.14
N PRO A 97 -7.62 -2.15 -8.86
CA PRO A 97 -6.82 -2.68 -7.76
C PRO A 97 -6.55 -4.19 -7.86
N LEU A 98 -7.40 -4.95 -8.54
CA LEU A 98 -7.14 -6.38 -8.77
C LEU A 98 -6.03 -6.61 -9.79
N LEU A 99 -5.91 -5.75 -10.82
CA LEU A 99 -4.77 -5.80 -11.74
C LEU A 99 -3.48 -5.43 -11.03
N ALA A 100 -3.51 -4.41 -10.17
CA ALA A 100 -2.35 -4.05 -9.36
C ALA A 100 -1.94 -5.18 -8.39
N LEU A 101 -2.88 -5.85 -7.74
CA LEU A 101 -2.59 -6.98 -6.87
C LEU A 101 -2.08 -8.20 -7.64
N ALA A 102 -2.57 -8.45 -8.87
CA ALA A 102 -2.03 -9.49 -9.74
C ALA A 102 -0.58 -9.19 -10.13
N GLU A 103 -0.27 -7.91 -10.41
CA GLU A 103 1.08 -7.46 -10.72
C GLU A 103 2.01 -7.57 -9.50
N VAL A 104 1.54 -7.17 -8.32
CA VAL A 104 2.25 -7.40 -7.05
C VAL A 104 2.52 -8.88 -6.83
N ASN A 105 1.54 -9.75 -7.08
CA ASN A 105 1.72 -11.20 -6.97
C ASN A 105 2.79 -11.71 -7.94
N ARG A 106 2.80 -11.23 -9.19
CA ARG A 106 3.81 -11.59 -10.19
C ARG A 106 5.22 -11.18 -9.77
N LEU A 107 5.39 -9.96 -9.25
CA LEU A 107 6.69 -9.38 -8.90
C LEU A 107 7.27 -9.92 -7.58
N LEU A 108 6.42 -10.36 -6.67
CA LEU A 108 6.82 -10.90 -5.38
C LEU A 108 7.41 -12.30 -5.55
N LYS A 109 8.50 -12.61 -4.85
CA LYS A 109 9.08 -13.96 -4.78
C LYS A 109 8.08 -14.96 -4.18
N PRO A 110 8.21 -16.29 -4.39
CA PRO A 110 7.28 -17.30 -3.87
C PRO A 110 7.05 -17.24 -2.35
N HIS A 111 8.07 -16.90 -1.58
CA HIS A 111 8.00 -16.78 -0.12
C HIS A 111 8.03 -15.33 0.38
N GLY A 112 7.82 -14.39 -0.53
CA GLY A 112 7.81 -12.96 -0.22
C GLY A 112 6.55 -12.53 0.53
N SER A 113 6.61 -11.37 1.17
CA SER A 113 5.53 -10.81 1.99
C SER A 113 4.96 -9.52 1.41
N LEU A 114 3.65 -9.39 1.44
CA LEU A 114 2.93 -8.15 1.19
C LEU A 114 2.62 -7.48 2.52
N PHE A 115 3.25 -6.36 2.81
CA PHE A 115 2.94 -5.50 3.94
C PHE A 115 1.99 -4.39 3.51
N PHE A 116 0.88 -4.22 4.21
CA PHE A 116 -0.12 -3.24 3.81
C PHE A 116 -0.65 -2.44 5.00
N MET A 117 -1.06 -1.22 4.71
CA MET A 117 -1.79 -0.33 5.62
C MET A 117 -2.71 0.55 4.79
N GLU A 118 -4.02 0.34 4.94
CA GLU A 118 -5.04 0.97 4.11
C GLU A 118 -6.23 1.43 4.94
N HIS A 119 -6.91 2.47 4.52
CA HIS A 119 -8.25 2.72 4.99
C HIS A 119 -9.27 2.07 4.05
N GLY A 120 -10.44 1.74 4.57
CA GLY A 120 -11.46 1.11 3.74
C GLY A 120 -12.81 1.01 4.43
N LEU A 121 -13.61 0.07 3.94
CA LEU A 121 -14.98 -0.15 4.36
C LEU A 121 -15.04 -0.48 5.86
N ALA A 122 -15.84 0.27 6.61
CA ALA A 122 -16.08 0.05 8.04
C ALA A 122 -16.93 -1.21 8.28
N PRO A 123 -16.86 -1.84 9.48
CA PRO A 123 -17.62 -3.05 9.74
C PRO A 123 -19.12 -2.78 10.01
N GLU A 124 -19.48 -1.58 10.48
CA GLU A 124 -20.85 -1.26 10.82
C GLU A 124 -21.66 -0.81 9.58
N GLU A 125 -22.78 -1.47 9.31
CA GLU A 125 -23.67 -1.13 8.17
C GLU A 125 -24.09 0.34 8.12
N SER A 126 -24.32 0.95 9.28
CA SER A 126 -24.69 2.36 9.37
C SER A 126 -23.58 3.29 8.85
N VAL A 127 -22.31 2.94 9.11
CA VAL A 127 -21.14 3.68 8.61
C VAL A 127 -20.92 3.40 7.13
N GLN A 128 -21.07 2.13 6.70
CA GLN A 128 -20.98 1.73 5.29
C GLN A 128 -21.95 2.51 4.41
N LYS A 129 -23.22 2.64 4.84
CA LYS A 129 -24.23 3.44 4.11
C LYS A 129 -23.75 4.88 3.85
N TRP A 130 -23.11 5.50 4.83
CA TRP A 130 -22.53 6.84 4.67
C TRP A 130 -21.28 6.82 3.78
N GLN A 131 -20.41 5.82 3.92
CA GLN A 131 -19.24 5.66 3.06
C GLN A 131 -19.67 5.54 1.59
N HIS A 132 -20.64 4.66 1.27
CA HIS A 132 -21.17 4.50 -0.08
C HIS A 132 -21.78 5.79 -0.63
N ARG A 133 -22.55 6.53 0.19
CA ARG A 133 -23.20 7.77 -0.22
C ARG A 133 -22.19 8.88 -0.50
N LEU A 134 -21.12 8.95 0.27
CA LEU A 134 -20.12 10.02 0.18
C LEU A 134 -18.99 9.70 -0.80
N ALA A 135 -18.73 8.42 -1.09
CA ALA A 135 -17.61 7.97 -1.93
C ALA A 135 -17.52 8.69 -3.29
N PRO A 136 -18.61 8.92 -4.06
CA PRO A 136 -18.51 9.59 -5.36
C PRO A 136 -18.01 11.05 -5.26
N GLY A 137 -18.44 11.77 -4.23
CA GLY A 137 -17.97 13.14 -3.96
C GLY A 137 -16.54 13.15 -3.41
N TRP A 138 -16.26 12.26 -2.47
CA TRP A 138 -14.95 12.11 -1.85
C TRP A 138 -13.87 11.79 -2.88
N LYS A 139 -14.12 10.85 -3.79
CA LYS A 139 -13.20 10.47 -4.88
C LYS A 139 -12.71 11.67 -5.68
N LYS A 140 -13.57 12.67 -5.94
CA LYS A 140 -13.22 13.89 -6.71
C LYS A 140 -12.27 14.83 -5.98
N ILE A 141 -12.36 14.90 -4.64
CA ILE A 141 -11.59 15.86 -3.83
C ILE A 141 -10.41 15.23 -3.09
N ALA A 142 -10.40 13.90 -2.97
CA ALA A 142 -9.38 13.15 -2.23
C ALA A 142 -8.49 12.29 -3.16
N GLY A 143 -8.09 12.83 -4.32
CA GLY A 143 -7.11 12.20 -5.20
C GLY A 143 -7.50 10.82 -5.73
N GLY A 144 -8.81 10.57 -5.94
CA GLY A 144 -9.28 9.26 -6.45
C GLY A 144 -9.63 8.23 -5.37
N CYS A 145 -9.45 8.56 -4.10
CA CYS A 145 -9.67 7.65 -2.99
C CYS A 145 -11.13 7.17 -2.89
N ASN A 146 -11.32 5.85 -2.78
CA ASN A 146 -12.61 5.20 -2.58
C ASN A 146 -12.77 4.76 -1.10
N LEU A 147 -13.65 5.44 -0.37
CA LEU A 147 -13.89 5.20 1.07
C LEU A 147 -14.46 3.82 1.38
N ASN A 148 -15.13 3.22 0.41
CA ASN A 148 -15.97 2.04 0.54
C ASN A 148 -15.33 0.78 -0.05
N ARG A 149 -14.00 0.76 -0.25
CA ARG A 149 -13.28 -0.44 -0.67
C ARG A 149 -13.17 -1.44 0.48
N ASN A 150 -13.56 -2.66 0.22
CA ASN A 150 -13.31 -3.78 1.12
C ASN A 150 -11.88 -4.29 0.88
N ILE A 151 -10.92 -3.80 1.65
CA ILE A 151 -9.50 -4.11 1.49
C ILE A 151 -9.21 -5.60 1.75
N GLU A 152 -9.90 -6.20 2.72
CA GLU A 152 -9.76 -7.63 3.02
C GLU A 152 -10.16 -8.50 1.82
N GLU A 153 -11.32 -8.26 1.25
CA GLU A 153 -11.80 -8.96 0.07
C GLU A 153 -10.90 -8.76 -1.14
N LEU A 154 -10.40 -7.52 -1.35
CA LEU A 154 -9.49 -7.21 -2.45
C LEU A 154 -8.19 -8.02 -2.35
N ILE A 155 -7.56 -8.06 -1.18
CA ILE A 155 -6.30 -8.78 -0.97
C ILE A 155 -6.50 -10.29 -1.18
N LEU A 156 -7.59 -10.86 -0.64
CA LEU A 156 -7.93 -12.28 -0.85
C LEU A 156 -8.19 -12.59 -2.33
N THR A 157 -9.01 -11.77 -3.00
CA THR A 157 -9.32 -11.94 -4.43
C THR A 157 -8.08 -11.73 -5.32
N GLY A 158 -7.13 -10.90 -4.87
CA GLY A 158 -5.84 -10.67 -5.53
C GLY A 158 -4.84 -11.84 -5.42
N GLY A 159 -5.24 -12.97 -4.83
CA GLY A 159 -4.41 -14.17 -4.74
C GLY A 159 -3.47 -14.19 -3.54
N PHE A 160 -3.84 -13.54 -2.46
CA PHE A 160 -3.09 -13.52 -1.21
C PHE A 160 -3.87 -14.16 -0.07
N GLU A 161 -3.17 -14.64 0.95
CA GLU A 161 -3.72 -15.06 2.24
C GLU A 161 -3.05 -14.28 3.38
N PHE A 162 -3.80 -14.02 4.46
CA PHE A 162 -3.26 -13.23 5.57
C PHE A 162 -2.43 -14.07 6.54
N LYS A 163 -1.20 -13.63 6.81
CA LYS A 163 -0.43 -14.07 7.98
C LYS A 163 -0.83 -13.28 9.23
N ASP A 164 -1.08 -11.99 9.07
CA ASP A 164 -1.58 -11.10 10.13
C ASP A 164 -2.52 -10.06 9.53
N LEU A 165 -3.72 -9.94 10.08
CA LEU A 165 -4.69 -8.91 9.67
C LEU A 165 -5.24 -8.21 10.91
N LYS A 166 -4.98 -6.93 11.01
CA LYS A 166 -5.54 -6.07 12.04
C LYS A 166 -6.49 -5.05 11.43
N LYS A 167 -7.65 -4.91 12.06
CA LYS A 167 -8.72 -3.98 11.68
C LYS A 167 -9.03 -3.07 12.86
N LYS A 168 -8.90 -1.75 12.71
CA LYS A 168 -9.08 -0.82 13.83
C LYS A 168 -9.39 0.59 13.36
N TYR A 169 -10.24 1.28 14.10
CA TYR A 169 -10.38 2.73 13.96
C TYR A 169 -9.15 3.47 14.50
N ILE A 170 -8.70 4.48 13.77
CA ILE A 170 -7.81 5.52 14.28
C ILE A 170 -8.63 6.72 14.72
N LYS A 171 -8.00 7.69 15.40
CA LYS A 171 -8.67 8.93 15.82
C LYS A 171 -9.14 9.73 14.60
N GLY A 172 -10.43 9.99 14.51
CA GLY A 172 -11.05 10.74 13.41
C GLY A 172 -12.52 10.40 13.19
N PRO A 173 -13.17 11.00 12.19
CA PRO A 173 -14.54 10.64 11.81
C PRO A 173 -14.63 9.17 11.40
N LYS A 174 -15.60 8.43 11.93
CA LYS A 174 -15.74 6.98 11.68
C LYS A 174 -15.71 6.60 10.19
N ILE A 175 -16.35 7.41 9.34
CA ILE A 175 -16.41 7.19 7.89
C ILE A 175 -15.05 7.23 7.18
N LEU A 176 -14.02 7.83 7.79
CA LEU A 176 -12.67 8.02 7.21
C LEU A 176 -11.57 7.27 7.96
N SER A 177 -11.87 6.66 9.12
CA SER A 177 -10.84 6.29 10.09
C SER A 177 -10.68 4.78 10.31
N PHE A 178 -11.47 3.95 9.62
CA PHE A 178 -11.30 2.50 9.71
C PHE A 178 -10.11 2.04 8.87
N GLN A 179 -9.22 1.28 9.50
CA GLN A 179 -7.93 0.86 8.92
C GLN A 179 -7.81 -0.65 8.88
N TYR A 180 -7.22 -1.13 7.78
CA TYR A 180 -6.75 -2.49 7.58
C TYR A 180 -5.22 -2.44 7.50
N TYR A 181 -4.52 -3.29 8.24
CA TYR A 181 -3.07 -3.35 8.18
C TYR A 181 -2.54 -4.68 8.65
N GLY A 182 -1.41 -5.10 8.11
CA GLY A 182 -0.80 -6.38 8.45
C GLY A 182 0.12 -6.92 7.37
N GLU A 183 0.21 -8.24 7.32
CA GLU A 183 1.02 -9.02 6.41
C GLU A 183 0.17 -10.06 5.69
N ALA A 184 0.39 -10.19 4.39
CA ALA A 184 -0.17 -11.25 3.56
C ALA A 184 0.93 -11.94 2.75
N VAL A 185 0.70 -13.17 2.30
CA VAL A 185 1.58 -13.94 1.44
C VAL A 185 0.81 -14.47 0.25
N LYS A 186 1.49 -14.94 -0.79
CA LYS A 186 0.83 -15.59 -1.92
C LYS A 186 -0.01 -16.77 -1.43
N ALA A 187 -1.26 -16.84 -1.86
CA ALA A 187 -2.09 -18.02 -1.62
C ALA A 187 -1.50 -19.25 -2.35
N PRO A 188 -1.61 -20.44 -1.78
CA PRO A 188 -1.21 -21.66 -2.48
C PRO A 188 -1.90 -21.78 -3.84
N GLN A 189 -1.14 -22.07 -4.90
CA GLN A 189 -1.72 -22.36 -6.21
C GLN A 189 -2.24 -23.80 -6.18
N HIS A 190 -3.54 -23.96 -6.32
CA HIS A 190 -4.20 -25.27 -6.43
C HIS A 190 -4.21 -25.78 -7.86
#